data_0b9d677b255de6c3e0558a5e6829b024
#
_entry.id   0b9d677b255de6c3e0558a5e6829b024
#
_cell.length_a   1.000
_cell.length_b   1.000
_cell.length_c   1.000
_cell.angle_alpha   90.00
_cell.angle_beta   90.00
_cell.angle_gamma   90.00
#
_symmetry.space_group_name_H-M   'P 1'
#
loop_
_entity.id
_entity.type
_entity.pdbx_description
1 polymer ?
#
loop_
_entity_poly.entity_id
_entity_poly.type
_entity_poly.pdbx_seq_one_letter_code
_entity_poly.pdbx_strand_id
1 'polypeptide(L)'
;SSYYRGGHNNFQDPYNSFWRSAMDHIEQSDGKEDAVKFDVDYRFADDSWLESARAGVRWSERDQTTRFTSYNWGVLSEIWGGGGPGGPVWMDDPVNGSPTTAGGSSTVAQTELYPFTDFMRGKVPAPTGLEARPFYGDNIAENYAGYSAFGLAVANEWGDRRDINNCPQNWVPLAQRCDVVAGTPFRPQEINPMVETTKAAYGMLRFKGDLENGWKISGNIGLRYLKTDRDTTGYIAFSRGAFPTETDCSTATTPTAFCLLTPGVRASARAFQNGALIKNDLSTSYDYWLPSLNVRAQITPSLQVRLGLSRSITPPDVGLVRNFYNVALGSNDQDIVNGRPTGTFGIGNPALKPISGNNIDGSVEWYFAPVGSLTVAVFYKELKDVLTNSTERRSFTNNGETFDFVISKPINSDEKAKIKGFEVAYQQFYDFLPKPFDGFGINANYSYIDSNGVPQNTLSSTDPDVAAGRVANIDTALLPLQGLSKHNANFAAIYEKGKVSARLAYNWRSDFLLTVRDVIVPFAPIMNEATGQLDGSLFYTVNDKVKIGVQGVNLTNEVTKTTQVLNNDLLKAGRSWFMNDRRYTFVLRASF
;
A
#
# COMPACT_ATOMS: atom_id res chain seq x y z
N SER A 1 12.89 12.99 -39.11
CA SER A 1 12.62 11.59 -38.80
C SER A 1 11.16 11.35 -38.51
N SER A 2 10.68 10.31 -39.06
CA SER A 2 9.32 9.88 -39.24
C SER A 2 8.62 9.28 -38.01
N TYR A 3 8.70 9.90 -36.84
CA TYR A 3 7.93 9.45 -35.69
C TYR A 3 6.47 9.95 -35.69
N TYR A 4 6.13 10.90 -36.55
CA TYR A 4 4.81 11.49 -36.62
C TYR A 4 4.12 11.10 -37.91
N ARG A 5 2.87 10.69 -37.80
CA ARG A 5 2.03 10.31 -38.93
C ARG A 5 1.73 11.57 -39.79
N GLY A 6 1.83 11.45 -41.13
CA GLY A 6 1.37 12.47 -42.05
C GLY A 6 2.05 13.84 -41.98
N GLY A 7 3.21 13.95 -41.31
CA GLY A 7 3.93 15.23 -41.21
C GLY A 7 3.45 16.17 -40.10
N HIS A 8 2.52 15.73 -39.23
CA HIS A 8 2.11 16.44 -38.02
C HIS A 8 3.23 16.32 -36.96
N ASN A 9 3.83 17.42 -36.55
CA ASN A 9 5.09 17.45 -35.83
C ASN A 9 4.94 17.84 -34.34
N ASN A 10 3.84 17.51 -33.70
CA ASN A 10 3.68 17.78 -32.29
C ASN A 10 2.93 16.68 -31.56
N PHE A 11 3.21 16.54 -30.24
CA PHE A 11 2.55 15.56 -29.38
C PHE A 11 1.18 16.01 -28.88
N GLN A 12 0.76 17.22 -29.19
CA GLN A 12 -0.57 17.73 -28.82
C GLN A 12 -1.63 17.31 -29.86
N ASP A 13 -1.19 16.91 -31.05
CA ASP A 13 -2.08 16.51 -32.12
C ASP A 13 -2.55 15.05 -31.89
N PRO A 14 -3.86 14.80 -31.69
CA PRO A 14 -4.42 13.46 -31.56
C PRO A 14 -4.05 12.53 -32.71
N TYR A 15 -3.79 13.08 -33.91
CA TYR A 15 -3.33 12.34 -35.07
C TYR A 15 -2.03 11.56 -34.84
N ASN A 16 -1.22 11.94 -33.88
CA ASN A 16 0.07 11.29 -33.52
C ASN A 16 -0.02 10.32 -32.34
N SER A 17 -1.19 10.11 -31.80
CA SER A 17 -1.43 9.21 -30.65
C SER A 17 -2.49 8.19 -31.00
N PHE A 18 -2.42 6.99 -30.38
CA PHE A 18 -3.40 5.94 -30.61
C PHE A 18 -3.82 5.29 -29.27
N TRP A 19 -5.01 4.72 -29.27
CA TRP A 19 -5.56 3.99 -28.12
C TRP A 19 -4.89 2.63 -28.01
N ARG A 20 -3.93 2.49 -27.10
CA ARG A 20 -3.11 1.29 -27.01
C ARG A 20 -3.69 0.23 -26.08
N SER A 21 -4.03 0.60 -24.89
CA SER A 21 -4.44 -0.35 -23.84
C SER A 21 -5.40 0.31 -22.87
N ALA A 22 -6.20 -0.52 -22.23
CA ALA A 22 -6.99 -0.14 -21.06
C ALA A 22 -6.66 -1.04 -19.87
N MET A 23 -6.98 -0.57 -18.68
CA MET A 23 -6.85 -1.31 -17.45
C MET A 23 -7.99 -0.93 -16.51
N ASP A 24 -8.60 -1.93 -15.91
CA ASP A 24 -9.50 -1.76 -14.81
C ASP A 24 -9.17 -2.74 -13.67
N HIS A 25 -9.57 -2.37 -12.47
CA HIS A 25 -9.29 -3.11 -11.25
C HIS A 25 -10.34 -2.78 -10.20
N ILE A 26 -10.75 -3.77 -9.44
CA ILE A 26 -11.69 -3.60 -8.33
C ILE A 26 -11.20 -4.37 -7.10
N GLU A 27 -11.28 -3.71 -5.96
CA GLU A 27 -11.11 -4.30 -4.65
C GLU A 27 -12.41 -4.15 -3.87
N GLN A 28 -12.87 -5.25 -3.27
CA GLN A 28 -14.03 -5.27 -2.41
C GLN A 28 -13.81 -6.28 -1.29
N SER A 29 -13.94 -5.83 -0.06
CA SER A 29 -13.78 -6.70 1.10
C SER A 29 -14.95 -6.53 2.05
N ASP A 30 -15.45 -7.66 2.52
CA ASP A 30 -16.47 -7.73 3.57
C ASP A 30 -15.88 -8.43 4.78
N GLY A 31 -16.20 -7.97 5.98
CA GLY A 31 -15.74 -8.61 7.20
C GLY A 31 -16.73 -8.45 8.34
N LYS A 32 -16.79 -9.48 9.16
CA LYS A 32 -17.56 -9.51 10.41
C LYS A 32 -16.68 -10.05 11.52
N GLU A 33 -16.75 -9.47 12.70
CA GLU A 33 -16.12 -10.02 13.91
C GLU A 33 -17.17 -10.16 15.01
N ASP A 34 -17.28 -11.36 15.54
CA ASP A 34 -18.03 -11.67 16.77
C ASP A 34 -17.03 -11.89 17.90
N ALA A 35 -17.29 -11.30 19.07
CA ALA A 35 -16.38 -11.46 20.22
C ALA A 35 -17.15 -11.54 21.53
N VAL A 36 -16.67 -12.43 22.40
CA VAL A 36 -17.15 -12.56 23.78
C VAL A 36 -15.97 -12.42 24.73
N LYS A 37 -16.15 -11.64 25.76
CA LYS A 37 -15.13 -11.37 26.79
C LYS A 37 -15.74 -11.46 28.17
N PHE A 38 -15.00 -12.08 29.09
CA PHE A 38 -15.34 -12.12 30.50
C PHE A 38 -14.14 -11.67 31.33
N ASP A 39 -14.36 -10.72 32.23
CA ASP A 39 -13.33 -10.17 33.11
C ASP A 39 -13.80 -10.20 34.56
N VAL A 40 -12.88 -10.49 35.47
CA VAL A 40 -13.05 -10.36 36.91
C VAL A 40 -12.00 -9.39 37.44
N ASP A 41 -12.41 -8.44 38.25
CA ASP A 41 -11.54 -7.47 38.92
C ASP A 41 -11.79 -7.58 40.42
N TYR A 42 -10.73 -7.87 41.18
CA TYR A 42 -10.74 -7.93 42.63
C TYR A 42 -9.89 -6.78 43.17
N ARG A 43 -10.44 -5.98 44.07
CA ARG A 43 -9.74 -4.88 44.75
C ARG A 43 -9.31 -5.34 46.14
N PHE A 44 -8.04 -5.13 46.42
CA PHE A 44 -7.49 -5.39 47.76
C PHE A 44 -7.83 -4.25 48.73
N ALA A 45 -7.56 -4.44 50.02
CA ALA A 45 -7.73 -3.41 51.03
C ALA A 45 -6.86 -2.16 50.73
N ASP A 46 -7.31 -1.00 51.12
CA ASP A 46 -6.68 0.29 50.76
C ASP A 46 -5.26 0.47 51.33
N ASP A 47 -4.92 -0.24 52.40
CA ASP A 47 -3.61 -0.28 53.03
C ASP A 47 -2.63 -1.30 52.39
N SER A 48 -3.11 -2.07 51.41
CA SER A 48 -2.29 -3.05 50.70
C SER A 48 -1.43 -2.41 49.62
N TRP A 49 -0.22 -2.90 49.45
CA TRP A 49 0.62 -2.60 48.27
C TRP A 49 -0.01 -3.09 46.96
N LEU A 50 -0.81 -4.13 47.02
CA LEU A 50 -1.59 -4.57 45.87
C LEU A 50 -2.91 -3.80 45.83
N GLU A 51 -3.13 -3.09 44.74
CA GLU A 51 -4.35 -2.33 44.51
C GLU A 51 -5.47 -3.21 43.95
N SER A 52 -5.17 -4.00 42.93
CA SER A 52 -6.15 -4.92 42.35
C SER A 52 -5.49 -6.08 41.59
N ALA A 53 -6.26 -7.16 41.47
CA ALA A 53 -5.96 -8.27 40.57
C ALA A 53 -7.08 -8.39 39.55
N ARG A 54 -6.71 -8.47 38.30
CA ARG A 54 -7.65 -8.63 37.18
C ARG A 54 -7.29 -9.87 36.37
N ALA A 55 -8.29 -10.67 36.04
CA ALA A 55 -8.14 -11.80 35.11
C ALA A 55 -9.28 -11.81 34.11
N GLY A 56 -9.04 -12.31 32.92
CA GLY A 56 -10.09 -12.40 31.92
C GLY A 56 -9.76 -13.36 30.79
N VAL A 57 -10.80 -13.73 30.08
CA VAL A 57 -10.75 -14.55 28.87
C VAL A 57 -11.50 -13.85 27.74
N ARG A 58 -11.02 -14.05 26.53
CA ARG A 58 -11.69 -13.57 25.32
C ARG A 58 -11.67 -14.65 24.26
N TRP A 59 -12.78 -14.79 23.58
CA TRP A 59 -12.93 -15.48 22.33
C TRP A 59 -13.37 -14.46 21.26
N SER A 60 -12.80 -14.54 20.07
CA SER A 60 -13.30 -13.79 18.91
C SER A 60 -13.13 -14.62 17.65
N GLU A 61 -14.08 -14.47 16.74
CA GLU A 61 -14.05 -15.03 15.40
C GLU A 61 -14.26 -13.92 14.39
N ARG A 62 -13.35 -13.82 13.45
CA ARG A 62 -13.39 -12.88 12.34
C ARG A 62 -13.57 -13.67 11.05
N ASP A 63 -14.68 -13.44 10.39
CA ASP A 63 -14.94 -13.90 9.03
C ASP A 63 -14.69 -12.73 8.07
N GLN A 64 -13.83 -12.94 7.09
CA GLN A 64 -13.49 -11.91 6.11
C GLN A 64 -13.32 -12.52 4.72
N THR A 65 -14.00 -11.94 3.74
CA THR A 65 -13.80 -12.27 2.33
C THR A 65 -13.15 -11.08 1.63
N THR A 66 -11.94 -11.29 1.15
CA THR A 66 -11.23 -10.31 0.32
C THR A 66 -11.45 -10.65 -1.14
N ARG A 67 -12.01 -9.71 -1.90
CA ARG A 67 -12.14 -9.78 -3.35
C ARG A 67 -11.20 -8.78 -3.99
N PHE A 68 -10.32 -9.28 -4.84
CA PHE A 68 -9.26 -8.49 -5.44
C PHE A 68 -9.03 -8.99 -6.87
N THR A 69 -9.45 -8.22 -7.87
CA THR A 69 -9.20 -8.61 -9.26
C THR A 69 -7.72 -8.51 -9.58
N SER A 70 -7.23 -9.39 -10.44
CA SER A 70 -5.97 -9.08 -11.13
C SER A 70 -6.12 -7.79 -11.91
N TYR A 71 -5.07 -6.98 -12.02
CA TYR A 71 -5.08 -5.82 -12.90
C TYR A 71 -5.40 -6.27 -14.32
N ASN A 72 -6.54 -5.85 -14.82
CA ASN A 72 -7.09 -6.28 -16.10
C ASN A 72 -6.52 -5.43 -17.23
N TRP A 73 -5.20 -5.52 -17.44
CA TRP A 73 -4.53 -4.93 -18.59
C TRP A 73 -4.90 -5.68 -19.87
N GLY A 74 -5.30 -4.94 -20.90
CA GLY A 74 -5.56 -5.52 -22.20
C GLY A 74 -5.31 -4.53 -23.33
N VAL A 75 -5.03 -5.07 -24.50
CA VAL A 75 -4.76 -4.29 -25.70
C VAL A 75 -6.09 -3.76 -26.26
N LEU A 76 -6.12 -2.50 -26.61
CA LEU A 76 -7.19 -1.86 -27.39
C LEU A 76 -6.83 -1.86 -28.87
N SER A 77 -5.64 -1.37 -29.22
CA SER A 77 -5.06 -1.45 -30.55
C SER A 77 -3.54 -1.44 -30.48
N GLU A 78 -2.84 -1.80 -31.56
CA GLU A 78 -1.39 -1.90 -31.54
C GLU A 78 -0.78 -1.51 -32.89
N ILE A 79 0.38 -0.84 -32.85
CA ILE A 79 1.11 -0.40 -34.05
C ILE A 79 2.00 -1.52 -34.63
N TRP A 80 2.43 -2.46 -33.79
CA TRP A 80 3.36 -3.54 -34.20
C TRP A 80 2.66 -4.82 -34.65
N GLY A 81 1.39 -4.93 -34.42
CA GLY A 81 0.61 -6.11 -34.74
C GLY A 81 0.33 -6.24 -36.22
N GLY A 82 1.37 -6.31 -37.04
CA GLY A 82 1.22 -6.48 -38.46
C GLY A 82 0.24 -7.58 -38.83
N GLY A 83 -0.92 -7.23 -39.41
CA GLY A 83 -1.85 -8.17 -39.97
C GLY A 83 -3.19 -8.37 -39.28
N GLY A 84 -3.57 -7.58 -38.31
CA GLY A 84 -4.99 -7.47 -37.95
C GLY A 84 -5.76 -6.63 -38.99
N PRO A 85 -7.07 -6.84 -39.18
CA PRO A 85 -7.85 -6.06 -40.13
C PRO A 85 -7.86 -4.56 -39.85
N GLY A 86 -7.41 -4.11 -38.67
CA GLY A 86 -7.22 -2.70 -38.34
C GLY A 86 -5.80 -2.44 -37.85
N GLY A 87 -5.16 -1.41 -38.34
CA GLY A 87 -3.98 -0.83 -37.73
C GLY A 87 -4.30 -0.19 -36.39
N PRO A 88 -3.40 0.62 -35.82
CA PRO A 88 -3.68 1.34 -34.60
C PRO A 88 -4.92 2.23 -34.79
N VAL A 89 -5.80 2.26 -33.79
CA VAL A 89 -6.94 3.19 -33.75
C VAL A 89 -6.43 4.51 -33.19
N TRP A 90 -6.35 5.51 -34.08
CA TRP A 90 -5.79 6.80 -33.71
C TRP A 90 -6.78 7.64 -32.89
N MET A 91 -6.26 8.56 -32.09
CA MET A 91 -7.09 9.36 -31.20
C MET A 91 -7.95 10.41 -31.91
N ASP A 92 -7.66 10.73 -33.16
CA ASP A 92 -8.46 11.56 -34.03
C ASP A 92 -9.47 10.78 -34.90
N ASP A 93 -9.38 9.44 -34.90
CA ASP A 93 -10.32 8.61 -35.65
C ASP A 93 -11.67 8.50 -34.91
N PRO A 94 -12.79 8.59 -35.63
CA PRO A 94 -14.09 8.22 -35.10
C PRO A 94 -14.14 6.70 -34.84
N VAL A 95 -14.71 6.28 -33.74
CA VAL A 95 -14.81 4.87 -33.36
C VAL A 95 -16.26 4.40 -33.51
N ASN A 96 -16.49 3.43 -34.42
CA ASN A 96 -17.81 2.90 -34.66
C ASN A 96 -18.35 2.14 -33.44
N GLY A 97 -19.62 2.37 -33.10
CA GLY A 97 -20.25 1.74 -31.94
C GLY A 97 -19.88 2.35 -30.59
N SER A 98 -19.00 3.37 -30.57
CA SER A 98 -18.78 4.17 -29.37
C SER A 98 -20.04 4.94 -29.01
N PRO A 99 -20.52 4.88 -27.74
CA PRO A 99 -21.70 5.64 -27.35
C PRO A 99 -21.39 7.14 -27.39
N THR A 100 -22.26 7.90 -27.99
CA THR A 100 -22.27 9.36 -27.83
C THR A 100 -23.05 9.74 -26.60
N THR A 101 -22.83 10.93 -26.06
CA THR A 101 -23.64 11.55 -25.00
C THR A 101 -25.14 11.63 -25.36
N ALA A 102 -25.50 11.43 -26.62
CA ALA A 102 -26.88 11.44 -27.12
C ALA A 102 -27.45 10.04 -27.48
N GLY A 103 -26.74 8.95 -27.17
CA GLY A 103 -27.21 7.59 -27.39
C GLY A 103 -27.14 7.06 -28.84
N GLY A 104 -26.38 7.69 -29.71
CA GLY A 104 -26.07 7.24 -31.07
C GLY A 104 -24.66 6.66 -31.22
N SER A 105 -24.33 6.08 -32.37
CA SER A 105 -22.93 5.73 -32.71
C SER A 105 -22.13 7.00 -32.94
N SER A 106 -20.93 7.07 -32.34
CA SER A 106 -20.07 8.23 -32.54
C SER A 106 -19.41 8.23 -33.92
N THR A 107 -19.55 9.33 -34.60
CA THR A 107 -18.78 9.65 -35.81
C THR A 107 -17.68 10.69 -35.53
N VAL A 108 -17.48 11.02 -34.21
CA VAL A 108 -16.54 12.03 -33.76
C VAL A 108 -15.51 11.36 -32.86
N ALA A 109 -14.27 11.77 -32.93
CA ALA A 109 -13.21 11.32 -32.06
C ALA A 109 -13.55 11.60 -30.59
N GLN A 110 -13.32 10.62 -29.72
CA GLN A 110 -13.59 10.71 -28.27
C GLN A 110 -12.37 11.27 -27.53
N THR A 111 -11.79 12.34 -28.07
CA THR A 111 -10.54 12.91 -27.56
C THR A 111 -10.73 14.37 -27.20
N GLU A 112 -10.21 14.75 -26.06
CA GLU A 112 -10.11 16.12 -25.60
C GLU A 112 -8.65 16.47 -25.34
N LEU A 113 -8.26 17.69 -25.71
CA LEU A 113 -6.92 18.22 -25.46
C LEU A 113 -6.88 18.85 -24.07
N TYR A 114 -6.21 18.19 -23.14
CA TYR A 114 -6.02 18.71 -21.79
C TYR A 114 -4.81 19.64 -21.73
N PRO A 115 -5.01 20.93 -21.41
CA PRO A 115 -3.93 21.90 -21.28
C PRO A 115 -3.30 21.85 -19.89
N PHE A 116 -1.97 21.79 -19.82
CA PHE A 116 -1.21 21.89 -18.57
C PHE A 116 -0.85 23.36 -18.25
N THR A 117 -1.81 24.25 -18.30
CA THR A 117 -1.61 25.70 -18.14
C THR A 117 -1.11 26.11 -16.76
N ASP A 118 -1.36 25.27 -15.75
CA ASP A 118 -0.95 25.51 -14.36
C ASP A 118 -0.10 24.34 -13.85
N PHE A 119 0.89 23.92 -14.64
CA PHE A 119 1.76 22.81 -14.29
C PHE A 119 2.48 23.07 -12.96
N MET A 120 2.36 22.13 -12.01
CA MET A 120 2.86 22.30 -10.63
C MET A 120 2.42 23.64 -9.99
N ARG A 121 1.20 24.08 -10.27
CA ARG A 121 0.64 25.36 -9.81
C ARG A 121 1.52 26.57 -10.15
N GLY A 122 2.08 26.57 -11.35
CA GLY A 122 2.96 27.63 -11.85
C GLY A 122 4.35 27.65 -11.21
N LYS A 123 4.70 26.67 -10.38
CA LYS A 123 6.05 26.57 -9.78
C LYS A 123 7.11 26.06 -10.74
N VAL A 124 6.70 25.31 -11.73
CA VAL A 124 7.58 24.77 -12.77
C VAL A 124 6.89 24.98 -14.13
N PRO A 125 7.57 25.55 -15.14
CA PRO A 125 6.99 25.65 -16.46
C PRO A 125 6.80 24.26 -17.07
N ALA A 126 5.72 24.06 -17.82
CA ALA A 126 5.56 22.86 -18.62
C ALA A 126 6.70 22.80 -19.66
N PRO A 127 7.25 21.61 -19.94
CA PRO A 127 8.26 21.47 -21.00
C PRO A 127 7.70 21.90 -22.35
N THR A 128 8.52 22.58 -23.14
CA THR A 128 8.12 23.06 -24.47
C THR A 128 7.62 21.91 -25.35
N GLY A 129 6.46 22.11 -25.99
CA GLY A 129 5.77 21.10 -26.79
C GLY A 129 5.01 20.05 -25.97
N LEU A 130 4.96 20.20 -24.64
CA LEU A 130 4.22 19.35 -23.72
C LEU A 130 3.17 20.14 -22.92
N GLU A 131 2.80 21.32 -23.37
CA GLU A 131 1.85 22.23 -22.72
C GLU A 131 0.42 21.66 -22.69
N ALA A 132 0.12 20.73 -23.60
CA ALA A 132 -1.14 20.00 -23.65
C ALA A 132 -0.94 18.56 -24.14
N ARG A 133 -1.91 17.70 -23.87
CA ARG A 133 -1.94 16.30 -24.33
C ARG A 133 -3.36 15.87 -24.67
N PRO A 134 -3.53 15.01 -25.70
CA PRO A 134 -4.81 14.38 -25.96
C PRO A 134 -5.10 13.30 -24.89
N PHE A 135 -6.31 13.32 -24.40
CA PHE A 135 -6.87 12.35 -23.44
C PHE A 135 -8.25 11.90 -23.91
N TYR A 136 -8.77 10.85 -23.26
CA TYR A 136 -10.16 10.48 -23.41
C TYR A 136 -11.06 11.64 -22.94
N GLY A 137 -12.02 12.03 -23.79
CA GLY A 137 -12.80 13.26 -23.64
C GLY A 137 -14.02 13.15 -22.70
N ASP A 138 -13.99 12.24 -21.72
CA ASP A 138 -15.05 12.10 -20.72
C ASP A 138 -14.45 11.71 -19.35
N ASN A 139 -15.25 11.83 -18.28
CA ASN A 139 -14.83 11.48 -16.94
C ASN A 139 -14.97 9.97 -16.70
N ILE A 140 -13.85 9.25 -16.73
CA ILE A 140 -13.80 7.79 -16.53
C ILE A 140 -14.39 7.38 -15.18
N ALA A 141 -14.17 8.17 -14.12
CA ALA A 141 -14.63 7.85 -12.77
C ALA A 141 -16.15 7.99 -12.61
N GLU A 142 -16.77 8.93 -13.32
CA GLU A 142 -18.22 9.17 -13.28
C GLU A 142 -18.96 8.35 -14.32
N ASN A 143 -18.32 8.00 -15.43
CA ASN A 143 -18.92 7.30 -16.56
C ASN A 143 -18.12 6.05 -16.97
N TYR A 144 -17.89 5.13 -16.04
CA TYR A 144 -17.20 3.86 -16.33
C TYR A 144 -17.91 3.05 -17.43
N ALA A 145 -19.25 3.10 -17.50
CA ALA A 145 -20.01 2.39 -18.53
C ALA A 145 -19.71 2.94 -19.94
N GLY A 146 -19.65 4.26 -20.09
CA GLY A 146 -19.27 4.91 -21.36
C GLY A 146 -17.84 4.61 -21.76
N TYR A 147 -16.90 4.71 -20.81
CA TYR A 147 -15.50 4.34 -21.02
C TYR A 147 -15.35 2.87 -21.45
N SER A 148 -16.05 1.95 -20.79
CA SER A 148 -16.01 0.53 -21.10
C SER A 148 -16.55 0.23 -22.51
N ALA A 149 -17.67 0.86 -22.88
CA ALA A 149 -18.23 0.74 -24.22
C ALA A 149 -17.31 1.31 -25.31
N PHE A 150 -16.66 2.44 -25.02
CA PHE A 150 -15.65 3.03 -25.91
C PHE A 150 -14.44 2.10 -26.07
N GLY A 151 -13.86 1.59 -24.98
CA GLY A 151 -12.73 0.67 -25.03
C GLY A 151 -13.04 -0.61 -25.84
N LEU A 152 -14.24 -1.17 -25.65
CA LEU A 152 -14.73 -2.31 -26.46
C LEU A 152 -14.85 -1.94 -27.95
N ALA A 153 -15.36 -0.77 -28.27
CA ALA A 153 -15.49 -0.32 -29.65
C ALA A 153 -14.11 -0.17 -30.31
N VAL A 154 -13.13 0.43 -29.64
CA VAL A 154 -11.73 0.51 -30.11
C VAL A 154 -11.14 -0.89 -30.33
N ALA A 155 -11.31 -1.79 -29.37
CA ALA A 155 -10.80 -3.15 -29.45
C ALA A 155 -11.41 -3.93 -30.63
N ASN A 156 -12.69 -3.70 -30.93
CA ASN A 156 -13.40 -4.31 -32.05
C ASN A 156 -12.95 -3.72 -33.41
N GLU A 157 -12.67 -2.42 -33.49
CA GLU A 157 -12.10 -1.78 -34.70
C GLU A 157 -10.73 -2.40 -35.04
N TRP A 158 -9.92 -2.69 -34.02
CA TRP A 158 -8.62 -3.35 -34.22
C TRP A 158 -8.78 -4.84 -34.58
N GLY A 159 -9.88 -5.49 -34.18
CA GLY A 159 -10.26 -6.86 -34.47
C GLY A 159 -10.58 -7.66 -33.21
N ASP A 160 -11.74 -8.33 -33.22
CA ASP A 160 -12.16 -9.23 -32.14
C ASP A 160 -11.26 -10.48 -32.14
N ARG A 161 -10.28 -10.49 -31.26
CA ARG A 161 -9.34 -11.61 -31.11
C ARG A 161 -9.78 -12.50 -29.98
N ARG A 162 -9.92 -13.80 -30.27
CA ARG A 162 -10.30 -14.80 -29.28
C ARG A 162 -9.36 -15.99 -29.31
N ASP A 163 -9.21 -16.59 -28.15
CA ASP A 163 -8.46 -17.84 -28.03
C ASP A 163 -9.31 -19.06 -28.50
N ILE A 164 -8.71 -20.23 -28.45
CA ILE A 164 -9.36 -21.50 -28.81
C ILE A 164 -10.61 -21.81 -27.98
N ASN A 165 -10.75 -21.20 -26.79
CA ASN A 165 -11.90 -21.34 -25.91
C ASN A 165 -12.91 -20.21 -26.09
N ASN A 166 -12.78 -19.41 -27.14
CA ASN A 166 -13.60 -18.24 -27.42
C ASN A 166 -13.48 -17.10 -26.38
N CYS A 167 -12.38 -17.06 -25.60
CA CYS A 167 -12.12 -16.02 -24.62
C CYS A 167 -11.44 -14.81 -25.27
N PRO A 168 -11.88 -13.56 -24.96
CA PRO A 168 -11.28 -12.35 -25.50
C PRO A 168 -9.78 -12.27 -25.18
N GLN A 169 -9.00 -11.94 -26.19
CA GLN A 169 -7.56 -11.64 -26.09
C GLN A 169 -7.29 -10.14 -26.04
N ASN A 170 -8.23 -9.33 -26.49
CA ASN A 170 -8.26 -7.89 -26.33
C ASN A 170 -8.80 -7.53 -24.95
N TRP A 171 -8.63 -6.26 -24.56
CA TRP A 171 -9.26 -5.78 -23.34
C TRP A 171 -10.78 -5.88 -23.41
N VAL A 172 -11.34 -6.38 -22.32
CA VAL A 172 -12.78 -6.36 -22.04
C VAL A 172 -12.98 -5.91 -20.59
N PRO A 173 -14.11 -5.26 -20.25
CA PRO A 173 -14.43 -4.90 -18.88
C PRO A 173 -14.38 -6.11 -17.94
N LEU A 174 -14.01 -5.90 -16.67
CA LEU A 174 -13.85 -6.95 -15.66
C LEU A 174 -14.97 -7.99 -15.64
N ALA A 175 -16.22 -7.55 -15.73
CA ALA A 175 -17.40 -8.45 -15.71
C ALA A 175 -17.59 -9.26 -16.99
N GLN A 176 -16.88 -8.95 -18.07
CA GLN A 176 -16.93 -9.65 -19.36
C GLN A 176 -15.73 -10.59 -19.59
N ARG A 177 -14.82 -10.66 -18.64
CA ARG A 177 -13.70 -11.62 -18.71
C ARG A 177 -14.24 -13.05 -18.65
N CYS A 178 -13.52 -13.97 -19.26
CA CYS A 178 -13.82 -15.40 -19.09
C CYS A 178 -13.64 -15.83 -17.62
N ASP A 179 -14.40 -16.85 -17.25
CA ASP A 179 -14.32 -17.55 -15.96
C ASP A 179 -14.71 -16.69 -14.75
N VAL A 180 -15.39 -15.55 -14.94
CA VAL A 180 -15.96 -14.78 -13.83
C VAL A 180 -17.15 -15.51 -13.20
N VAL A 181 -17.30 -15.38 -11.90
CA VAL A 181 -18.48 -15.87 -11.17
C VAL A 181 -19.70 -15.08 -11.63
N ALA A 182 -20.75 -15.77 -12.03
CA ALA A 182 -21.96 -15.16 -12.58
C ALA A 182 -22.49 -14.03 -11.68
N GLY A 183 -22.78 -12.88 -12.29
CA GLY A 183 -23.28 -11.69 -11.59
C GLY A 183 -22.20 -10.91 -10.82
N THR A 184 -20.92 -11.24 -10.99
CA THR A 184 -19.80 -10.54 -10.35
C THR A 184 -18.70 -10.19 -11.36
N PRO A 185 -17.81 -9.23 -11.07
CA PRO A 185 -16.62 -8.99 -11.87
C PRO A 185 -15.43 -9.90 -11.48
N PHE A 186 -15.59 -10.82 -10.54
CA PHE A 186 -14.52 -11.61 -9.96
C PHE A 186 -14.44 -13.03 -10.53
N ARG A 187 -13.22 -13.50 -10.74
CA ARG A 187 -12.95 -14.92 -10.96
C ARG A 187 -12.88 -15.66 -9.60
N PRO A 188 -13.09 -16.98 -9.54
CA PRO A 188 -13.05 -17.72 -8.28
C PRO A 188 -11.76 -17.50 -7.47
N GLN A 189 -10.59 -17.47 -8.12
CA GLN A 189 -9.29 -17.23 -7.47
C GLN A 189 -9.11 -15.79 -6.97
N GLU A 190 -9.95 -14.88 -7.38
CA GLU A 190 -9.97 -13.48 -6.93
C GLU A 190 -10.84 -13.27 -5.68
N ILE A 191 -11.51 -14.32 -5.21
CA ILE A 191 -12.35 -14.34 -4.01
C ILE A 191 -11.66 -15.18 -2.94
N ASN A 192 -11.23 -14.55 -1.86
CA ASN A 192 -10.38 -15.17 -0.83
C ASN A 192 -11.06 -15.07 0.55
N PRO A 193 -11.93 -16.04 0.91
CA PRO A 193 -12.48 -16.10 2.26
C PRO A 193 -11.45 -16.60 3.26
N MET A 194 -11.52 -16.03 4.47
CA MET A 194 -10.68 -16.34 5.61
C MET A 194 -11.49 -16.30 6.89
N VAL A 195 -11.29 -17.27 7.76
CA VAL A 195 -11.82 -17.27 9.13
C VAL A 195 -10.66 -17.29 10.11
N GLU A 196 -10.62 -16.34 11.04
CA GLU A 196 -9.65 -16.32 12.14
C GLU A 196 -10.36 -16.43 13.48
N THR A 197 -10.08 -17.51 14.20
CA THR A 197 -10.56 -17.70 15.60
C THR A 197 -9.43 -17.42 16.58
N THR A 198 -9.60 -16.41 17.42
CA THR A 198 -8.62 -16.05 18.47
C THR A 198 -9.18 -16.33 19.86
N LYS A 199 -8.42 -17.09 20.64
CA LYS A 199 -8.69 -17.39 22.06
C LYS A 199 -7.58 -16.76 22.89
N ALA A 200 -7.94 -16.02 23.94
CA ALA A 200 -6.97 -15.39 24.82
C ALA A 200 -7.39 -15.48 26.29
N ALA A 201 -6.37 -15.60 27.14
CA ALA A 201 -6.52 -15.50 28.61
C ALA A 201 -5.45 -14.56 29.16
N TYR A 202 -5.75 -13.79 30.17
CA TYR A 202 -4.79 -12.89 30.78
C TYR A 202 -5.00 -12.75 32.30
N GLY A 203 -3.90 -12.40 32.97
CA GLY A 203 -3.89 -11.97 34.37
C GLY A 203 -3.04 -10.72 34.54
N MET A 204 -3.45 -9.83 35.43
CA MET A 204 -2.76 -8.58 35.72
C MET A 204 -2.91 -8.23 37.20
N LEU A 205 -1.81 -7.82 37.82
CA LEU A 205 -1.77 -7.23 39.14
C LEU A 205 -1.45 -5.75 39.05
N ARG A 206 -2.16 -4.91 39.80
CA ARG A 206 -1.85 -3.50 39.99
C ARG A 206 -1.31 -3.30 41.41
N PHE A 207 -0.33 -2.43 41.51
CA PHE A 207 0.30 -2.07 42.76
C PHE A 207 0.44 -0.57 42.93
N LYS A 208 0.42 -0.12 44.15
CA LYS A 208 0.66 1.27 44.56
C LYS A 208 1.30 1.28 45.94
N GLY A 209 2.06 2.32 46.22
CA GLY A 209 2.64 2.52 47.55
C GLY A 209 3.40 3.82 47.67
N ASP A 210 3.49 4.30 48.88
CA ASP A 210 4.31 5.45 49.24
C ASP A 210 5.61 4.95 49.88
N LEU A 211 6.76 5.42 49.37
CA LEU A 211 8.06 5.08 49.90
C LEU A 211 8.46 6.05 51.02
N GLU A 212 9.34 5.60 51.94
CA GLU A 212 9.84 6.40 53.07
C GLU A 212 10.49 7.72 52.63
N ASN A 213 11.06 7.77 51.41
CA ASN A 213 11.64 8.98 50.82
C ASN A 213 10.61 9.95 50.23
N GLY A 214 9.31 9.70 50.36
CA GLY A 214 8.21 10.51 49.86
C GLY A 214 7.82 10.26 48.43
N TRP A 215 8.44 9.32 47.72
CA TRP A 215 8.07 8.95 46.37
C TRP A 215 6.80 8.09 46.38
N LYS A 216 5.93 8.33 45.39
CA LYS A 216 4.75 7.48 45.18
C LYS A 216 4.99 6.58 43.99
N ILE A 217 4.94 5.27 44.23
CA ILE A 217 5.09 4.25 43.19
C ILE A 217 3.74 3.67 42.83
N SER A 218 3.48 3.48 41.55
CA SER A 218 2.32 2.74 41.08
C SER A 218 2.66 2.02 39.77
N GLY A 219 1.94 0.95 39.49
CA GLY A 219 2.20 0.21 38.27
C GLY A 219 1.32 -1.01 38.10
N ASN A 220 1.65 -1.78 37.09
CA ASN A 220 1.02 -3.07 36.85
C ASN A 220 2.04 -4.05 36.24
N ILE A 221 1.82 -5.33 36.54
CA ILE A 221 2.45 -6.46 35.89
C ILE A 221 1.37 -7.37 35.32
N GLY A 222 1.50 -7.78 34.09
CA GLY A 222 0.51 -8.61 33.40
C GLY A 222 1.13 -9.64 32.48
N LEU A 223 0.37 -10.70 32.26
CA LEU A 223 0.69 -11.72 31.27
C LEU A 223 -0.56 -12.08 30.50
N ARG A 224 -0.47 -12.09 29.17
CA ARG A 224 -1.53 -12.55 28.28
C ARG A 224 -1.00 -13.69 27.41
N TYR A 225 -1.77 -14.76 27.34
CA TYR A 225 -1.62 -15.80 26.34
C TYR A 225 -2.71 -15.63 25.29
N LEU A 226 -2.36 -15.81 24.03
CA LEU A 226 -3.33 -15.90 22.94
C LEU A 226 -2.93 -16.99 21.96
N LYS A 227 -3.93 -17.62 21.36
CA LYS A 227 -3.81 -18.54 20.24
C LYS A 227 -4.79 -18.11 19.15
N THR A 228 -4.31 -18.04 17.91
CA THR A 228 -5.12 -17.78 16.71
C THR A 228 -5.02 -18.96 15.77
N ASP A 229 -6.17 -19.48 15.37
CA ASP A 229 -6.32 -20.45 14.29
C ASP A 229 -6.87 -19.71 13.08
N ARG A 230 -6.27 -19.91 11.90
CA ARG A 230 -6.63 -19.25 10.63
C ARG A 230 -6.91 -20.31 9.57
N ASP A 231 -8.12 -20.26 9.00
CA ASP A 231 -8.55 -21.07 7.88
C ASP A 231 -8.74 -20.18 6.65
N THR A 232 -8.13 -20.56 5.53
CA THR A 232 -8.23 -19.82 4.27
C THR A 232 -8.67 -20.75 3.15
N THR A 233 -9.60 -20.29 2.34
CA THR A 233 -9.97 -20.95 1.09
C THR A 233 -9.36 -20.20 -0.08
N GLY A 234 -8.78 -20.92 -1.01
CA GLY A 234 -8.18 -20.34 -2.20
C GLY A 234 -8.14 -21.30 -3.38
N TYR A 235 -7.44 -20.88 -4.42
CA TYR A 235 -7.34 -21.65 -5.65
C TYR A 235 -5.95 -21.56 -6.27
N ILE A 236 -5.55 -22.67 -6.92
CA ILE A 236 -4.47 -22.69 -7.91
C ILE A 236 -5.17 -22.62 -9.27
N ALA A 237 -5.04 -21.50 -9.96
CA ALA A 237 -5.63 -21.27 -11.27
C ALA A 237 -4.55 -21.39 -12.34
N PHE A 238 -4.72 -22.31 -13.26
CA PHE A 238 -3.89 -22.44 -14.45
C PHE A 238 -4.49 -21.58 -15.55
N SER A 239 -3.75 -20.58 -15.99
CA SER A 239 -4.23 -19.66 -17.03
C SER A 239 -4.56 -20.43 -18.32
N ARG A 240 -5.53 -19.92 -19.07
CA ARG A 240 -5.72 -20.39 -20.44
C ARG A 240 -4.64 -19.80 -21.33
N GLY A 241 -3.86 -20.64 -22.00
CA GLY A 241 -2.84 -20.18 -22.92
C GLY A 241 -3.43 -19.77 -24.27
N ALA A 242 -3.07 -18.58 -24.72
CA ALA A 242 -3.37 -18.10 -26.08
C ALA A 242 -2.32 -18.61 -27.08
N PHE A 243 -2.08 -19.92 -27.11
CA PHE A 243 -1.10 -20.50 -27.99
C PHE A 243 -1.64 -20.69 -29.41
N PRO A 244 -0.83 -20.43 -30.45
CA PRO A 244 -1.17 -20.80 -31.82
C PRO A 244 -1.51 -22.28 -31.92
N THR A 245 -2.44 -22.64 -32.81
CA THR A 245 -2.72 -24.06 -33.12
C THR A 245 -1.58 -24.68 -33.90
N GLU A 246 -1.57 -26.01 -34.04
CA GLU A 246 -0.57 -26.69 -34.91
C GLU A 246 -0.75 -26.25 -36.36
N THR A 247 -1.99 -26.01 -36.80
CA THR A 247 -2.25 -25.47 -38.15
C THR A 247 -1.67 -24.09 -38.31
N ASP A 248 -1.86 -23.19 -37.34
CA ASP A 248 -1.27 -21.85 -37.38
C ASP A 248 0.26 -21.92 -37.46
N CYS A 249 0.87 -22.79 -36.67
CA CYS A 249 2.33 -22.99 -36.68
C CYS A 249 2.85 -23.56 -37.99
N SER A 250 2.09 -24.43 -38.66
CA SER A 250 2.51 -25.06 -39.94
C SER A 250 2.29 -24.16 -41.14
N THR A 251 1.35 -23.23 -41.08
CA THR A 251 0.99 -22.32 -42.19
C THR A 251 1.61 -20.92 -42.08
N ALA A 252 2.20 -20.59 -40.92
CA ALA A 252 2.77 -19.27 -40.67
C ALA A 252 3.97 -19.00 -41.59
N THR A 253 3.92 -17.91 -42.34
CA THR A 253 5.06 -17.42 -43.14
C THR A 253 6.18 -16.85 -42.26
N THR A 254 5.82 -16.34 -41.08
CA THR A 254 6.75 -15.89 -40.03
C THR A 254 6.34 -16.56 -38.73
N PRO A 255 6.92 -17.74 -38.38
CA PRO A 255 6.55 -18.45 -37.18
C PRO A 255 6.84 -17.64 -35.91
N THR A 256 5.91 -17.66 -34.96
CA THR A 256 6.14 -17.13 -33.60
C THR A 256 7.19 -17.98 -32.87
N ALA A 257 7.81 -17.46 -31.82
CA ALA A 257 8.76 -18.22 -31.00
C ALA A 257 8.14 -19.54 -30.49
N PHE A 258 6.86 -19.55 -30.12
CA PHE A 258 6.13 -20.76 -29.75
C PHE A 258 6.09 -21.82 -30.87
N CYS A 259 5.86 -21.42 -32.10
CA CYS A 259 5.81 -22.29 -33.24
C CYS A 259 7.19 -22.92 -33.60
N LEU A 260 8.28 -22.30 -33.15
CA LEU A 260 9.64 -22.87 -33.30
C LEU A 260 9.94 -23.97 -32.30
N LEU A 261 9.13 -24.15 -31.24
CA LEU A 261 9.24 -25.26 -30.31
C LEU A 261 8.88 -26.58 -30.99
N THR A 262 9.39 -27.71 -30.45
CA THR A 262 8.99 -29.02 -30.94
C THR A 262 7.50 -29.31 -30.71
N PRO A 263 6.84 -30.11 -31.56
CA PRO A 263 5.41 -30.43 -31.38
C PRO A 263 5.07 -30.98 -29.99
N GLY A 264 5.97 -31.78 -29.40
CA GLY A 264 5.79 -32.30 -28.04
C GLY A 264 5.75 -31.21 -26.98
N VAL A 265 6.71 -30.27 -27.01
CA VAL A 265 6.77 -29.16 -26.07
C VAL A 265 5.54 -28.25 -26.22
N ARG A 266 5.10 -27.99 -27.45
CA ARG A 266 3.87 -27.22 -27.69
C ARG A 266 2.63 -27.90 -27.12
N ALA A 267 2.53 -29.23 -27.29
CA ALA A 267 1.45 -30.04 -26.71
C ALA A 267 1.45 -30.00 -25.19
N SER A 268 2.63 -30.17 -24.54
CA SER A 268 2.79 -30.03 -23.09
C SER A 268 2.37 -28.65 -22.57
N ALA A 269 2.80 -27.57 -23.22
CA ALA A 269 2.44 -26.22 -22.80
C ALA A 269 0.92 -25.99 -22.88
N ARG A 270 0.26 -26.44 -23.96
CA ARG A 270 -1.21 -26.33 -24.10
C ARG A 270 -1.95 -27.18 -23.07
N ALA A 271 -1.46 -28.42 -22.81
CA ALA A 271 -2.05 -29.31 -21.83
C ALA A 271 -1.96 -28.70 -20.40
N PHE A 272 -0.83 -28.08 -20.09
CA PHE A 272 -0.60 -27.43 -18.81
C PHE A 272 -1.48 -26.18 -18.63
N GLN A 273 -1.58 -25.31 -19.63
CA GLN A 273 -2.37 -24.07 -19.59
C GLN A 273 -3.80 -24.26 -20.10
N ASN A 274 -4.58 -25.13 -19.48
CA ASN A 274 -5.91 -25.54 -19.93
C ASN A 274 -7.07 -24.83 -19.21
N GLY A 275 -6.77 -23.89 -18.31
CA GLY A 275 -7.79 -23.16 -17.54
C GLY A 275 -8.28 -23.94 -16.31
N ALA A 276 -7.60 -24.97 -15.87
CA ALA A 276 -7.99 -25.73 -14.68
C ALA A 276 -7.94 -24.85 -13.42
N LEU A 277 -8.87 -25.11 -12.52
CA LEU A 277 -8.99 -24.44 -11.22
C LEU A 277 -9.00 -25.51 -10.13
N ILE A 278 -7.97 -25.51 -9.29
CA ILE A 278 -7.81 -26.48 -8.21
C ILE A 278 -8.02 -25.78 -6.89
N LYS A 279 -8.98 -26.24 -6.06
CA LYS A 279 -9.20 -25.71 -4.73
C LYS A 279 -8.00 -25.98 -3.84
N ASN A 280 -7.60 -24.96 -3.04
CA ASN A 280 -6.44 -24.99 -2.17
C ASN A 280 -6.81 -24.39 -0.82
N ASP A 281 -7.31 -25.22 0.10
CA ASP A 281 -7.62 -24.80 1.46
C ASP A 281 -6.37 -24.96 2.34
N LEU A 282 -6.16 -24.00 3.25
CA LEU A 282 -5.03 -24.04 4.16
C LEU A 282 -5.44 -23.58 5.56
N SER A 283 -5.12 -24.40 6.57
CA SER A 283 -5.29 -24.08 7.97
C SER A 283 -3.93 -23.83 8.61
N THR A 284 -3.79 -22.74 9.35
CA THR A 284 -2.56 -22.37 10.04
C THR A 284 -2.89 -21.91 11.45
N SER A 285 -1.92 -21.97 12.37
CA SER A 285 -2.10 -21.46 13.73
C SER A 285 -0.82 -20.85 14.28
N TYR A 286 -0.99 -19.93 15.21
CA TYR A 286 0.11 -19.36 15.99
C TYR A 286 -0.34 -19.02 17.41
N ASP A 287 0.62 -18.96 18.34
CA ASP A 287 0.36 -18.55 19.71
C ASP A 287 1.47 -17.64 20.26
N TYR A 288 1.13 -16.82 21.25
CA TYR A 288 2.05 -15.87 21.86
C TYR A 288 1.80 -15.70 23.35
N TRP A 289 2.91 -15.56 24.10
CA TRP A 289 2.92 -15.05 25.47
C TRP A 289 3.36 -13.58 25.44
N LEU A 290 2.55 -12.72 26.02
CA LEU A 290 2.70 -11.26 26.00
C LEU A 290 2.81 -10.73 27.43
N PRO A 291 4.01 -10.73 28.03
CA PRO A 291 4.27 -10.10 29.31
C PRO A 291 4.24 -8.57 29.19
N SER A 292 3.85 -7.90 30.28
CA SER A 292 3.93 -6.45 30.41
C SER A 292 4.24 -6.03 31.83
N LEU A 293 5.06 -5.01 31.99
CA LEU A 293 5.36 -4.32 33.24
C LEU A 293 5.33 -2.82 32.98
N ASN A 294 4.56 -2.08 33.76
CA ASN A 294 4.57 -0.62 33.75
C ASN A 294 4.77 -0.13 35.18
N VAL A 295 5.72 0.77 35.39
CA VAL A 295 6.03 1.40 36.66
C VAL A 295 6.03 2.90 36.49
N ARG A 296 5.37 3.60 37.37
CA ARG A 296 5.42 5.05 37.53
C ARG A 296 5.94 5.39 38.92
N ALA A 297 6.97 6.20 38.98
CA ALA A 297 7.49 6.80 40.21
C ALA A 297 7.22 8.31 40.15
N GLN A 298 6.36 8.82 40.99
CA GLN A 298 6.14 10.25 41.20
C GLN A 298 7.15 10.72 42.26
N ILE A 299 8.17 11.47 41.79
CA ILE A 299 9.30 11.94 42.58
C ILE A 299 8.90 13.19 43.39
N THR A 300 8.16 14.11 42.74
CA THR A 300 7.54 15.27 43.35
C THR A 300 6.11 15.43 42.79
N PRO A 301 5.27 16.34 43.29
CA PRO A 301 3.94 16.58 42.72
C PRO A 301 3.99 16.97 41.22
N SER A 302 5.11 17.54 40.75
CA SER A 302 5.28 18.00 39.39
C SER A 302 6.25 17.16 38.53
N LEU A 303 6.95 16.18 39.12
CA LEU A 303 7.95 15.37 38.42
C LEU A 303 7.64 13.88 38.57
N GLN A 304 7.54 13.17 37.46
CA GLN A 304 7.38 11.73 37.48
C GLN A 304 8.28 11.05 36.44
N VAL A 305 8.60 9.80 36.72
CA VAL A 305 9.37 8.90 35.84
C VAL A 305 8.51 7.67 35.54
N ARG A 306 8.55 7.20 34.30
CA ARG A 306 7.87 5.95 33.90
C ARG A 306 8.85 4.99 33.26
N LEU A 307 8.62 3.71 33.48
CA LEU A 307 9.27 2.59 32.81
C LEU A 307 8.21 1.63 32.30
N GLY A 308 8.28 1.28 31.02
CA GLY A 308 7.44 0.26 30.38
C GLY A 308 8.30 -0.85 29.79
N LEU A 309 7.97 -2.09 30.09
CA LEU A 309 8.54 -3.27 29.46
C LEU A 309 7.39 -4.10 28.92
N SER A 310 7.42 -4.46 27.63
CA SER A 310 6.34 -5.26 27.08
C SER A 310 6.77 -6.09 25.87
N ARG A 311 6.04 -7.16 25.63
CA ARG A 311 6.00 -7.84 24.35
C ARG A 311 4.66 -7.60 23.68
N SER A 312 4.70 -7.16 22.42
CA SER A 312 3.53 -6.90 21.58
C SER A 312 3.59 -7.69 20.28
N ILE A 313 2.45 -7.85 19.63
CA ILE A 313 2.37 -8.43 18.29
C ILE A 313 1.54 -7.53 17.38
N THR A 314 1.87 -7.60 16.06
CA THR A 314 1.10 -6.95 15.00
C THR A 314 0.79 -8.00 13.93
N PRO A 315 -0.48 -8.38 13.75
CA PRO A 315 -0.87 -9.32 12.70
C PRO A 315 -0.49 -8.80 11.31
N PRO A 316 -0.23 -9.70 10.34
CA PRO A 316 -0.04 -9.31 8.95
C PRO A 316 -1.33 -8.71 8.37
N ASP A 317 -1.16 -7.85 7.38
CA ASP A 317 -2.29 -7.36 6.57
C ASP A 317 -3.03 -8.52 5.89
N VAL A 318 -4.36 -8.43 5.83
CA VAL A 318 -5.21 -9.47 5.23
C VAL A 318 -4.87 -9.68 3.76
N GLY A 319 -4.46 -8.64 3.05
CA GLY A 319 -4.00 -8.73 1.67
C GLY A 319 -2.79 -9.67 1.49
N LEU A 320 -1.89 -9.73 2.48
CA LEU A 320 -0.69 -10.57 2.44
C LEU A 320 -0.98 -12.05 2.73
N VAL A 321 -2.08 -12.36 3.41
CA VAL A 321 -2.44 -13.75 3.78
C VAL A 321 -3.46 -14.40 2.83
N ARG A 322 -3.77 -13.75 1.72
CA ARG A 322 -4.64 -14.33 0.68
C ARG A 322 -4.06 -15.64 0.14
N ASN A 323 -4.93 -16.60 -0.10
CA ASN A 323 -4.57 -17.93 -0.58
C ASN A 323 -4.93 -18.08 -2.07
N PHE A 324 -4.03 -17.68 -2.97
CA PHE A 324 -4.25 -17.78 -4.40
C PHE A 324 -2.96 -18.00 -5.17
N TYR A 325 -3.06 -18.69 -6.31
CA TYR A 325 -1.98 -18.89 -7.27
C TYR A 325 -2.52 -18.69 -8.69
N ASN A 326 -1.95 -17.76 -9.43
CA ASN A 326 -2.22 -17.58 -10.86
C ASN A 326 -1.02 -18.11 -11.65
N VAL A 327 -1.11 -19.37 -12.07
CA VAL A 327 -0.02 -20.08 -12.75
C VAL A 327 -0.15 -19.87 -14.25
N ALA A 328 0.80 -19.15 -14.85
CA ALA A 328 0.86 -18.91 -16.28
C ALA A 328 2.30 -19.09 -16.78
N LEU A 329 2.48 -19.81 -17.86
CA LEU A 329 3.78 -19.89 -18.54
C LEU A 329 4.19 -18.49 -19.01
N GLY A 330 5.45 -18.15 -18.84
CA GLY A 330 6.02 -16.89 -19.30
C GLY A 330 6.05 -16.81 -20.84
N SER A 331 6.25 -15.61 -21.34
CA SER A 331 6.32 -15.34 -22.78
C SER A 331 7.65 -15.77 -23.42
N ASN A 332 8.62 -16.21 -22.64
CA ASN A 332 9.91 -16.67 -23.16
C ASN A 332 9.91 -18.17 -23.38
N ASP A 333 9.55 -18.58 -24.60
CA ASP A 333 9.46 -19.98 -24.98
C ASP A 333 10.80 -20.74 -24.87
N GLN A 334 11.93 -20.05 -24.92
CA GLN A 334 13.26 -20.66 -24.75
C GLN A 334 13.49 -21.17 -23.32
N ASP A 335 12.82 -20.59 -22.32
CA ASP A 335 12.92 -21.10 -20.95
C ASP A 335 12.22 -22.45 -20.80
N ILE A 336 11.15 -22.70 -21.54
CA ILE A 336 10.49 -24.01 -21.63
C ILE A 336 11.45 -25.07 -22.19
N VAL A 337 12.12 -24.74 -23.29
CA VAL A 337 13.07 -25.66 -23.96
C VAL A 337 14.28 -25.98 -23.08
N ASN A 338 14.77 -24.97 -22.36
CA ASN A 338 15.98 -25.09 -21.55
C ASN A 338 15.72 -25.61 -20.13
N GLY A 339 14.48 -25.98 -19.80
CA GLY A 339 14.11 -26.43 -18.45
C GLY A 339 14.32 -25.36 -17.37
N ARG A 340 14.29 -24.08 -17.75
CA ARG A 340 14.36 -22.96 -16.84
C ARG A 340 12.99 -22.66 -16.25
N PRO A 341 12.89 -21.94 -15.12
CA PRO A 341 11.62 -21.45 -14.64
C PRO A 341 10.88 -20.65 -15.72
N THR A 342 9.65 -21.05 -16.02
CA THR A 342 8.89 -20.54 -17.18
C THR A 342 8.07 -19.30 -16.90
N GLY A 343 8.06 -18.83 -15.65
CA GLY A 343 7.34 -17.60 -15.27
C GLY A 343 7.64 -17.19 -13.84
N THR A 344 7.31 -15.94 -13.53
CA THR A 344 7.39 -15.38 -12.16
C THR A 344 6.04 -14.79 -11.81
N PHE A 345 5.51 -15.08 -10.63
CA PHE A 345 4.28 -14.47 -10.13
C PHE A 345 4.30 -14.30 -8.62
N GLY A 346 3.57 -13.27 -8.16
CA GLY A 346 3.38 -13.00 -6.74
C GLY A 346 2.18 -13.74 -6.18
N ILE A 347 2.31 -14.19 -4.94
CA ILE A 347 1.23 -14.84 -4.18
C ILE A 347 1.12 -14.24 -2.78
N GLY A 348 -0.02 -14.45 -2.13
CA GLY A 348 -0.13 -14.28 -0.68
C GLY A 348 0.46 -15.48 0.08
N ASN A 349 0.57 -15.34 1.39
CA ASN A 349 1.06 -16.42 2.26
C ASN A 349 0.20 -16.55 3.53
N PRO A 350 -0.78 -17.47 3.53
CA PRO A 350 -1.62 -17.71 4.72
C PRO A 350 -0.85 -18.15 5.97
N ALA A 351 0.37 -18.66 5.82
CA ALA A 351 1.23 -19.10 6.91
C ALA A 351 1.98 -17.98 7.63
N LEU A 352 1.78 -16.72 7.24
CA LEU A 352 2.40 -15.58 7.90
C LEU A 352 1.98 -15.49 9.36
N LYS A 353 2.98 -15.29 10.21
CA LYS A 353 2.83 -15.02 11.64
C LYS A 353 2.84 -13.50 11.89
N PRO A 354 2.27 -13.05 13.03
CA PRO A 354 2.44 -11.67 13.49
C PRO A 354 3.91 -11.29 13.69
N ILE A 355 4.24 -10.06 13.34
CA ILE A 355 5.49 -9.43 13.80
C ILE A 355 5.40 -9.33 15.32
N SER A 356 6.41 -9.78 16.05
CA SER A 356 6.49 -9.64 17.49
C SER A 356 7.58 -8.65 17.90
N GLY A 357 7.26 -7.77 18.86
CA GLY A 357 8.17 -6.72 19.35
C GLY A 357 8.41 -6.82 20.85
N ASN A 358 9.68 -6.85 21.27
CA ASN A 358 10.07 -6.60 22.65
C ASN A 358 10.34 -5.10 22.80
N ASN A 359 9.64 -4.43 23.70
CA ASN A 359 9.66 -2.98 23.86
C ASN A 359 10.20 -2.61 25.25
N ILE A 360 11.06 -1.60 25.28
CA ILE A 360 11.54 -0.94 26.49
C ILE A 360 11.32 0.56 26.29
N ASP A 361 10.50 1.17 27.13
CA ASP A 361 10.13 2.57 27.08
C ASP A 361 10.42 3.23 28.42
N GLY A 362 11.06 4.40 28.43
CA GLY A 362 11.32 5.19 29.63
C GLY A 362 10.95 6.66 29.38
N SER A 363 10.35 7.33 30.36
CA SER A 363 10.10 8.77 30.26
C SER A 363 10.33 9.50 31.58
N VAL A 364 10.71 10.78 31.45
CA VAL A 364 10.70 11.77 32.51
C VAL A 364 9.72 12.85 32.12
N GLU A 365 8.77 13.14 32.96
CA GLU A 365 7.70 14.10 32.72
C GLU A 365 7.70 15.16 33.82
N TRP A 366 7.90 16.42 33.44
CA TRP A 366 7.93 17.57 34.34
C TRP A 366 6.79 18.54 34.04
N TYR A 367 5.86 18.65 34.96
CA TYR A 367 4.68 19.52 34.93
C TYR A 367 4.98 20.79 35.75
N PHE A 368 5.57 21.80 35.14
CA PHE A 368 6.08 22.98 35.83
C PHE A 368 5.06 24.12 35.93
N ALA A 369 3.93 24.04 35.22
CA ALA A 369 2.84 25.00 35.26
C ALA A 369 1.49 24.30 35.05
N PRO A 370 0.33 24.95 35.35
CA PRO A 370 -1.00 24.36 35.14
C PRO A 370 -1.24 23.83 33.72
N VAL A 371 -0.71 24.52 32.72
CA VAL A 371 -0.70 24.09 31.32
C VAL A 371 0.72 24.16 30.75
N GLY A 372 1.68 23.68 31.54
CA GLY A 372 3.11 23.65 31.15
C GLY A 372 3.72 22.30 31.46
N SER A 373 4.31 21.65 30.46
CA SER A 373 4.99 20.37 30.62
C SER A 373 6.17 20.22 29.69
N LEU A 374 7.17 19.49 30.16
CA LEU A 374 8.30 18.99 29.39
C LEU A 374 8.39 17.48 29.62
N THR A 375 8.35 16.74 28.53
CA THR A 375 8.53 15.28 28.56
C THR A 375 9.74 14.89 27.72
N VAL A 376 10.58 14.05 28.28
CA VAL A 376 11.68 13.38 27.56
C VAL A 376 11.44 11.89 27.67
N ALA A 377 11.34 11.21 26.53
CA ALA A 377 11.17 9.78 26.44
C ALA A 377 12.30 9.14 25.66
N VAL A 378 12.67 7.92 26.02
CA VAL A 378 13.59 7.06 25.30
C VAL A 378 12.95 5.72 25.06
N PHE A 379 13.23 5.10 23.91
CA PHE A 379 12.66 3.81 23.57
C PHE A 379 13.66 2.90 22.85
N TYR A 380 13.48 1.61 23.06
CA TYR A 380 14.16 0.54 22.33
C TYR A 380 13.16 -0.56 21.99
N LYS A 381 13.14 -0.99 20.71
CA LYS A 381 12.28 -2.05 20.20
C LYS A 381 13.11 -3.04 19.41
N GLU A 382 12.97 -4.32 19.72
CA GLU A 382 13.51 -5.44 18.93
C GLU A 382 12.33 -6.16 18.27
N LEU A 383 12.27 -6.13 16.94
CA LEU A 383 11.22 -6.78 16.15
C LEU A 383 11.73 -8.12 15.63
N LYS A 384 10.89 -9.14 15.72
CA LYS A 384 11.09 -10.49 15.18
C LYS A 384 9.96 -10.82 14.22
N ASP A 385 10.18 -11.80 13.37
CA ASP A 385 9.22 -12.23 12.36
C ASP A 385 8.81 -11.07 11.42
N VAL A 386 9.75 -10.14 11.14
CA VAL A 386 9.51 -8.98 10.27
C VAL A 386 9.14 -9.47 8.87
N LEU A 387 8.09 -8.87 8.30
CA LEU A 387 7.62 -9.27 6.99
C LEU A 387 8.55 -8.76 5.89
N THR A 388 9.01 -9.66 5.05
CA THR A 388 9.82 -9.38 3.87
C THR A 388 9.28 -10.19 2.69
N ASN A 389 9.73 -9.89 1.47
CA ASN A 389 9.43 -10.73 0.32
C ASN A 389 10.62 -11.67 0.05
N SER A 390 10.32 -12.88 -0.39
CA SER A 390 11.30 -13.84 -0.83
C SER A 390 10.84 -14.51 -2.11
N THR A 391 11.79 -15.01 -2.88
CA THR A 391 11.53 -15.81 -4.08
C THR A 391 11.94 -17.25 -3.84
N GLU A 392 11.13 -18.17 -4.35
CA GLU A 392 11.43 -19.61 -4.34
C GLU A 392 11.13 -20.23 -5.70
N ARG A 393 11.90 -21.26 -6.08
CA ARG A 393 11.58 -22.11 -7.24
C ARG A 393 10.58 -23.18 -6.80
N ARG A 394 9.48 -23.31 -7.54
CA ARG A 394 8.44 -24.30 -7.28
C ARG A 394 7.90 -24.90 -8.57
N SER A 395 7.74 -26.23 -8.56
CA SER A 395 7.12 -26.97 -9.64
C SER A 395 5.61 -27.02 -9.47
N PHE A 396 4.88 -26.86 -10.56
CA PHE A 396 3.45 -27.09 -10.64
C PHE A 396 3.16 -28.16 -11.68
N THR A 397 2.22 -29.03 -11.35
CA THR A 397 1.76 -30.09 -12.24
C THR A 397 0.28 -29.87 -12.56
N ASN A 398 -0.05 -29.89 -13.84
CA ASN A 398 -1.42 -29.85 -14.33
C ASN A 398 -1.55 -30.73 -15.56
N ASN A 399 -2.60 -31.56 -15.61
CA ASN A 399 -2.90 -32.45 -16.72
C ASN A 399 -1.70 -33.36 -17.14
N GLY A 400 -0.92 -33.86 -16.16
CA GLY A 400 0.24 -34.68 -16.37
C GLY A 400 1.54 -33.98 -16.75
N GLU A 401 1.49 -32.69 -17.03
CA GLU A 401 2.63 -31.84 -17.38
C GLU A 401 3.14 -31.06 -16.17
N THR A 402 4.46 -30.89 -16.06
CA THR A 402 5.11 -30.21 -14.93
C THR A 402 6.05 -29.13 -15.43
N PHE A 403 5.90 -27.94 -14.88
CA PHE A 403 6.78 -26.79 -15.16
C PHE A 403 7.21 -26.12 -13.86
N ASP A 404 8.40 -25.51 -13.90
CA ASP A 404 8.98 -24.78 -12.79
C ASP A 404 8.71 -23.28 -12.92
N PHE A 405 8.45 -22.65 -11.79
CA PHE A 405 8.19 -21.22 -11.68
C PHE A 405 9.02 -20.61 -10.57
N VAL A 406 9.25 -19.32 -10.66
CA VAL A 406 9.71 -18.50 -9.54
C VAL A 406 8.51 -17.85 -8.89
N ILE A 407 8.31 -18.13 -7.60
CA ILE A 407 7.24 -17.54 -6.82
C ILE A 407 7.83 -16.44 -5.92
N SER A 408 7.27 -15.24 -5.99
CA SER A 408 7.51 -14.18 -5.01
C SER A 408 6.38 -14.17 -3.98
N LYS A 409 6.73 -14.31 -2.71
CA LYS A 409 5.75 -14.33 -1.61
C LYS A 409 6.27 -13.58 -0.39
N PRO A 410 5.37 -12.99 0.42
CA PRO A 410 5.75 -12.47 1.73
C PRO A 410 6.10 -13.63 2.68
N ILE A 411 7.16 -13.44 3.46
CA ILE A 411 7.61 -14.37 4.51
C ILE A 411 7.90 -13.61 5.79
N ASN A 412 7.95 -14.33 6.91
CA ASN A 412 8.56 -13.82 8.13
C ASN A 412 10.07 -14.01 8.04
N SER A 413 10.84 -12.94 8.22
CA SER A 413 12.30 -12.99 8.23
C SER A 413 12.81 -13.61 9.53
N ASP A 414 13.87 -14.41 9.45
CA ASP A 414 14.61 -14.90 10.61
C ASP A 414 15.49 -13.80 11.24
N GLU A 415 15.74 -12.71 10.50
CA GLU A 415 16.49 -11.56 10.95
C GLU A 415 15.65 -10.65 11.86
N LYS A 416 16.33 -9.96 12.77
CA LYS A 416 15.70 -9.01 13.70
C LYS A 416 15.91 -7.58 13.25
N ALA A 417 14.83 -6.79 13.27
CA ALA A 417 14.95 -5.35 13.16
C ALA A 417 15.03 -4.68 14.53
N LYS A 418 15.74 -3.56 14.61
CA LYS A 418 15.88 -2.77 15.83
C LYS A 418 15.47 -1.34 15.57
N ILE A 419 14.74 -0.77 16.52
CA ILE A 419 14.35 0.64 16.51
C ILE A 419 14.70 1.20 17.87
N LYS A 420 15.44 2.30 17.90
CA LYS A 420 15.77 3.04 19.12
C LYS A 420 15.71 4.53 18.88
N GLY A 421 15.46 5.27 19.92
CA GLY A 421 15.38 6.71 19.77
C GLY A 421 15.01 7.42 21.05
N PHE A 422 14.78 8.72 20.89
CA PHE A 422 14.28 9.56 21.94
C PHE A 422 13.26 10.57 21.39
N GLU A 423 12.41 11.05 22.26
CA GLU A 423 11.40 12.06 21.99
C GLU A 423 11.46 13.15 23.05
N VAL A 424 11.30 14.39 22.63
CA VAL A 424 11.16 15.54 23.50
C VAL A 424 9.86 16.25 23.14
N ALA A 425 9.00 16.46 24.11
CA ALA A 425 7.75 17.19 23.94
C ALA A 425 7.67 18.34 24.95
N TYR A 426 7.35 19.51 24.46
CA TYR A 426 7.17 20.73 25.25
C TYR A 426 5.81 21.34 24.96
N GLN A 427 5.11 21.72 26.01
CA GLN A 427 3.86 22.45 25.92
C GLN A 427 3.81 23.52 27.00
N GLN A 428 3.41 24.74 26.66
CA GLN A 428 3.15 25.80 27.63
C GLN A 428 2.22 26.86 27.04
N PHE A 429 1.30 27.37 27.88
CA PHE A 429 0.66 28.65 27.68
C PHE A 429 1.38 29.73 28.51
N TYR A 430 1.58 30.90 27.90
CA TYR A 430 2.33 32.05 28.50
C TYR A 430 1.37 33.03 29.13
N ASP A 431 0.58 32.57 30.09
CA ASP A 431 -0.43 33.36 30.83
C ASP A 431 0.15 34.51 31.66
N PHE A 432 1.48 34.47 31.90
CA PHE A 432 2.24 35.53 32.55
C PHE A 432 2.56 36.72 31.64
N LEU A 433 2.30 36.67 30.35
CA LEU A 433 2.52 37.76 29.41
C LEU A 433 1.46 38.86 29.59
N PRO A 434 1.80 40.14 29.28
CA PRO A 434 0.83 41.21 29.32
C PRO A 434 -0.27 41.00 28.27
N LYS A 435 -1.50 41.49 28.58
CA LYS A 435 -2.61 41.46 27.61
C LYS A 435 -2.26 42.29 26.36
N PRO A 436 -2.61 41.81 25.16
CA PRO A 436 -3.43 40.60 24.84
C PRO A 436 -2.61 39.32 24.64
N PHE A 437 -1.31 39.30 24.92
CA PHE A 437 -0.39 38.20 24.63
C PHE A 437 -0.50 37.02 25.61
N ASP A 438 -1.23 37.17 26.72
CA ASP A 438 -1.47 36.14 27.74
C ASP A 438 -2.34 34.94 27.27
N GLY A 439 -2.74 34.94 26.00
CA GLY A 439 -3.39 33.82 25.34
C GLY A 439 -2.49 32.98 24.44
N PHE A 440 -1.20 33.36 24.33
CA PHE A 440 -0.27 32.57 23.51
C PHE A 440 0.19 31.30 24.20
N GLY A 441 0.37 30.26 23.38
CA GLY A 441 0.94 29.00 23.80
C GLY A 441 1.76 28.36 22.68
N ILE A 442 2.61 27.44 23.06
CA ILE A 442 3.42 26.61 22.16
C ILE A 442 3.20 25.14 22.51
N ASN A 443 3.08 24.32 21.48
CA ASN A 443 3.21 22.88 21.56
C ASN A 443 4.25 22.45 20.53
N ALA A 444 5.31 21.80 20.99
CA ALA A 444 6.42 21.35 20.13
C ALA A 444 6.83 19.95 20.53
N ASN A 445 7.12 19.11 19.55
CA ASN A 445 7.78 17.85 19.78
C ASN A 445 8.82 17.55 18.71
N TYR A 446 9.82 16.79 19.11
CA TYR A 446 10.87 16.30 18.25
C TYR A 446 11.17 14.84 18.60
N SER A 447 11.24 13.99 17.56
CA SER A 447 11.58 12.57 17.68
C SER A 447 12.81 12.27 16.83
N TYR A 448 13.79 11.61 17.44
CA TYR A 448 14.91 10.98 16.75
C TYR A 448 14.73 9.47 16.77
N ILE A 449 14.75 8.84 15.60
CA ILE A 449 14.51 7.42 15.40
C ILE A 449 15.67 6.82 14.60
N ASP A 450 16.41 5.92 15.18
CA ASP A 450 17.43 5.13 14.50
C ASP A 450 16.90 3.70 14.33
N SER A 451 16.88 3.21 13.08
CA SER A 451 16.34 1.89 12.76
C SER A 451 17.26 1.14 11.81
N ASN A 452 17.42 -0.16 12.06
CA ASN A 452 18.02 -1.08 11.11
C ASN A 452 16.92 -1.95 10.53
N GLY A 453 16.83 -1.97 9.19
CA GLY A 453 15.96 -2.87 8.46
C GLY A 453 16.43 -4.33 8.53
N VAL A 454 15.66 -5.21 7.90
CA VAL A 454 16.07 -6.58 7.62
C VAL A 454 16.45 -6.69 6.14
N PRO A 455 17.45 -7.52 5.78
CA PRO A 455 17.78 -7.76 4.39
C PRO A 455 16.56 -8.25 3.61
N GLN A 456 16.37 -7.70 2.41
CA GLN A 456 15.27 -8.11 1.53
C GLN A 456 15.83 -8.69 0.24
N ASN A 457 15.64 -9.97 0.04
CA ASN A 457 16.01 -10.65 -1.19
C ASN A 457 14.76 -10.85 -2.06
N THR A 458 14.40 -9.81 -2.79
CA THR A 458 13.16 -9.76 -3.58
C THR A 458 13.38 -10.00 -5.07
N LEU A 459 14.63 -10.07 -5.53
CA LEU A 459 14.97 -10.26 -6.94
C LEU A 459 15.25 -11.73 -7.23
N SER A 460 14.58 -12.26 -8.24
CA SER A 460 14.87 -13.58 -8.76
C SER A 460 16.13 -13.55 -9.62
N SER A 461 17.07 -14.47 -9.39
CA SER A 461 18.22 -14.63 -10.26
C SER A 461 17.86 -15.09 -11.68
N THR A 462 16.62 -15.53 -11.89
CA THR A 462 16.11 -15.96 -13.21
C THR A 462 15.42 -14.82 -13.96
N ASP A 463 15.20 -13.67 -13.30
CA ASP A 463 14.73 -12.47 -13.98
C ASP A 463 15.76 -12.03 -15.03
N PRO A 464 15.36 -11.78 -16.30
CA PRO A 464 16.29 -11.42 -17.37
C PRO A 464 17.11 -10.16 -17.08
N ASP A 465 16.54 -9.19 -16.36
CA ASP A 465 17.24 -7.97 -16.00
C ASP A 465 18.25 -8.20 -14.88
N VAL A 466 17.89 -9.06 -13.91
CA VAL A 466 18.81 -9.50 -12.85
C VAL A 466 19.96 -10.31 -13.43
N ALA A 467 19.66 -11.29 -14.29
CA ALA A 467 20.65 -12.14 -14.95
C ALA A 467 21.61 -11.32 -15.86
N ALA A 468 21.10 -10.26 -16.48
CA ALA A 468 21.89 -9.34 -17.30
C ALA A 468 22.62 -8.24 -16.50
N GLY A 469 22.51 -8.24 -15.15
CA GLY A 469 23.15 -7.25 -14.31
C GLY A 469 22.57 -5.83 -14.42
N ARG A 470 21.37 -5.69 -14.95
CA ARG A 470 20.68 -4.39 -15.08
C ARG A 470 19.97 -3.94 -13.80
N VAL A 471 20.46 -4.33 -12.66
CA VAL A 471 19.89 -4.02 -11.34
C VAL A 471 20.78 -3.08 -10.56
N ALA A 472 20.20 -2.23 -9.74
CA ALA A 472 20.96 -1.42 -8.81
C ALA A 472 21.66 -2.32 -7.78
N ASN A 473 22.98 -2.22 -7.72
CA ASN A 473 23.80 -2.96 -6.75
C ASN A 473 23.79 -2.25 -5.40
N ILE A 474 22.69 -2.44 -4.66
CA ILE A 474 22.47 -1.86 -3.34
C ILE A 474 22.37 -2.97 -2.31
N ASP A 475 23.18 -2.88 -1.25
CA ASP A 475 23.02 -3.73 -0.07
C ASP A 475 21.79 -3.26 0.72
N THR A 476 20.72 -4.05 0.68
CA THR A 476 19.47 -3.73 1.37
C THR A 476 19.59 -3.76 2.89
N ALA A 477 20.63 -4.39 3.46
CA ALA A 477 20.91 -4.37 4.89
C ALA A 477 21.37 -2.98 5.39
N LEU A 478 21.88 -2.13 4.50
CA LEU A 478 22.25 -0.75 4.82
C LEU A 478 21.05 0.22 4.86
N LEU A 479 19.89 -0.21 4.40
CA LEU A 479 18.70 0.63 4.35
C LEU A 479 17.98 0.64 5.72
N PRO A 480 17.36 1.78 6.10
CA PRO A 480 16.51 1.84 7.29
C PRO A 480 15.22 1.04 7.09
N LEU A 481 14.45 0.88 8.16
CA LEU A 481 13.09 0.35 8.02
C LEU A 481 12.23 1.28 7.17
N GLN A 482 11.42 0.66 6.32
CA GLN A 482 10.50 1.38 5.42
C GLN A 482 9.50 2.23 6.20
N GLY A 483 9.26 3.44 5.74
CA GLY A 483 8.29 4.37 6.31
C GLY A 483 8.79 5.20 7.51
N LEU A 484 9.95 4.90 8.09
CA LEU A 484 10.51 5.60 9.26
C LEU A 484 11.48 6.69 8.85
N SER A 485 11.15 7.94 9.19
CA SER A 485 12.07 9.07 9.11
C SER A 485 12.95 9.14 10.36
N LYS A 486 14.22 9.44 10.18
CA LYS A 486 15.18 9.57 11.28
C LYS A 486 14.88 10.75 12.20
N HIS A 487 14.38 11.85 11.63
CA HIS A 487 14.04 13.07 12.35
C HIS A 487 12.59 13.46 12.04
N ASN A 488 11.81 13.74 13.08
CA ASN A 488 10.44 14.24 12.97
C ASN A 488 10.30 15.41 13.93
N ALA A 489 9.72 16.50 13.47
CA ALA A 489 9.49 17.69 14.27
C ALA A 489 8.09 18.24 14.03
N ASN A 490 7.37 18.56 15.09
CA ASN A 490 6.10 19.25 15.03
C ASN A 490 6.18 20.48 15.92
N PHE A 491 5.71 21.59 15.40
CA PHE A 491 5.64 22.86 16.12
C PHE A 491 4.28 23.48 15.89
N ALA A 492 3.59 23.88 16.96
CA ALA A 492 2.34 24.62 16.87
C ALA A 492 2.38 25.86 17.77
N ALA A 493 2.16 27.02 17.16
CA ALA A 493 1.82 28.24 17.86
C ALA A 493 0.31 28.29 18.03
N ILE A 494 -0.14 28.57 19.25
CA ILE A 494 -1.54 28.56 19.65
C ILE A 494 -1.86 29.92 20.25
N TYR A 495 -3.04 30.43 19.97
CA TYR A 495 -3.58 31.60 20.65
C TYR A 495 -5.03 31.34 21.07
N GLU A 496 -5.27 31.37 22.37
CA GLU A 496 -6.61 31.16 22.92
C GLU A 496 -6.91 32.27 23.94
N LYS A 497 -7.74 33.23 23.54
CA LYS A 497 -8.13 34.34 24.41
C LYS A 497 -9.54 34.83 24.09
N GLY A 498 -10.38 34.79 25.10
CA GLY A 498 -11.77 35.28 24.99
C GLY A 498 -12.53 34.55 23.87
N LYS A 499 -12.91 35.27 22.84
CA LYS A 499 -13.69 34.75 21.72
C LYS A 499 -12.83 34.20 20.56
N VAL A 500 -11.51 34.35 20.62
CA VAL A 500 -10.59 34.02 19.54
C VAL A 500 -9.80 32.75 19.89
N SER A 501 -9.78 31.81 18.99
CA SER A 501 -8.90 30.61 19.04
C SER A 501 -8.21 30.45 17.68
N ALA A 502 -6.88 30.52 17.69
CA ALA A 502 -6.07 30.39 16.49
C ALA A 502 -4.96 29.35 16.71
N ARG A 503 -4.60 28.64 15.66
CA ARG A 503 -3.48 27.69 15.66
C ARG A 503 -2.76 27.75 14.34
N LEU A 504 -1.43 27.75 14.37
CA LEU A 504 -0.55 27.56 13.23
C LEU A 504 0.38 26.40 13.55
N ALA A 505 0.35 25.35 12.76
CA ALA A 505 1.10 24.13 13.00
C ALA A 505 1.98 23.78 11.80
N TYR A 506 3.25 23.50 12.06
CA TYR A 506 4.21 23.03 11.08
C TYR A 506 4.67 21.62 11.45
N ASN A 507 4.44 20.67 10.55
CA ASN A 507 4.86 19.27 10.69
C ASN A 507 5.96 19.00 9.67
N TRP A 508 7.12 18.57 10.15
CA TRP A 508 8.26 18.27 9.31
C TRP A 508 8.81 16.88 9.61
N ARG A 509 9.27 16.18 8.57
CA ARG A 509 10.00 14.93 8.70
C ARG A 509 11.17 14.88 7.71
N SER A 510 12.27 14.25 8.11
CA SER A 510 13.38 13.98 7.21
C SER A 510 13.00 12.94 6.16
N ASP A 511 13.88 12.73 5.19
CA ASP A 511 13.74 11.66 4.22
C ASP A 511 13.56 10.28 4.88
N PHE A 512 12.91 9.37 4.15
CA PHE A 512 12.68 8.00 4.59
C PHE A 512 12.61 7.04 3.41
N LEU A 513 12.90 5.77 3.67
CA LEU A 513 12.75 4.71 2.69
C LEU A 513 11.28 4.48 2.38
N LEU A 514 10.86 4.77 1.15
CA LEU A 514 9.48 4.56 0.68
C LEU A 514 9.26 3.10 0.25
N THR A 515 10.21 2.56 -0.51
CA THR A 515 10.25 1.14 -0.87
C THR A 515 11.69 0.68 -1.04
N VAL A 516 11.94 -0.56 -0.65
CA VAL A 516 13.28 -1.17 -0.75
C VAL A 516 13.68 -1.40 -2.21
N ARG A 517 12.72 -1.62 -3.10
CA ARG A 517 12.95 -1.79 -4.53
C ARG A 517 11.79 -1.24 -5.34
N ASP A 518 12.11 -0.49 -6.38
CA ASP A 518 11.13 -0.10 -7.42
C ASP A 518 10.69 -1.34 -8.22
N VAL A 519 9.54 -1.25 -8.86
CA VAL A 519 9.03 -2.28 -9.79
C VAL A 519 9.63 -2.13 -11.20
N ILE A 520 10.35 -1.03 -11.45
CA ILE A 520 10.95 -0.69 -12.74
C ILE A 520 12.48 -0.86 -12.64
N VAL A 521 13.09 -1.44 -13.69
CA VAL A 521 14.54 -1.52 -13.86
C VAL A 521 15.16 -0.13 -13.66
N PRO A 522 16.21 0.02 -12.83
CA PRO A 522 17.08 -1.01 -12.26
C PRO A 522 16.65 -1.53 -10.87
N PHE A 523 15.39 -1.51 -10.52
CA PHE A 523 14.85 -1.98 -9.23
C PHE A 523 15.50 -1.30 -8.01
N ALA A 524 15.77 -0.01 -8.14
CA ALA A 524 16.47 0.77 -7.12
C ALA A 524 15.56 1.03 -5.90
N PRO A 525 16.13 1.20 -4.70
CA PRO A 525 15.40 1.72 -3.56
C PRO A 525 14.86 3.13 -3.83
N ILE A 526 13.66 3.40 -3.36
CA ILE A 526 13.03 4.73 -3.48
C ILE A 526 12.98 5.39 -2.11
N MET A 527 13.53 6.60 -2.04
CA MET A 527 13.41 7.48 -0.89
C MET A 527 12.33 8.52 -1.13
N ASN A 528 11.54 8.82 -0.12
CA ASN A 528 10.77 10.07 -0.08
C ASN A 528 11.66 11.13 0.58
N GLU A 529 11.87 12.25 -0.09
CA GLU A 529 12.68 13.35 0.43
C GLU A 529 12.00 14.02 1.63
N ALA A 530 12.77 14.80 2.39
CA ALA A 530 12.23 15.53 3.52
C ALA A 530 11.05 16.43 3.10
N THR A 531 10.01 16.42 3.91
CA THR A 531 8.79 17.21 3.65
C THR A 531 8.36 17.99 4.88
N GLY A 532 7.71 19.14 4.66
CA GLY A 532 7.17 19.97 5.72
C GLY A 532 5.87 20.62 5.31
N GLN A 533 4.82 20.45 6.12
CA GLN A 533 3.49 20.98 5.87
C GLN A 533 3.09 22.00 6.94
N LEU A 534 2.61 23.14 6.49
CA LEU A 534 2.05 24.20 7.35
C LEU A 534 0.55 24.19 7.26
N ASP A 535 -0.12 24.04 8.42
CA ASP A 535 -1.56 24.06 8.58
C ASP A 535 -1.95 25.19 9.53
N GLY A 536 -3.15 25.74 9.36
CA GLY A 536 -3.63 26.82 10.19
C GLY A 536 -5.13 26.78 10.45
N SER A 537 -5.56 27.33 11.57
CA SER A 537 -6.97 27.53 11.86
C SER A 537 -7.20 28.80 12.65
N LEU A 538 -8.34 29.45 12.40
CA LEU A 538 -8.81 30.62 13.14
C LEU A 538 -10.31 30.46 13.39
N PHE A 539 -10.70 30.53 14.65
CA PHE A 539 -12.09 30.45 15.07
C PHE A 539 -12.46 31.66 15.89
N TYR A 540 -13.70 32.09 15.71
CA TYR A 540 -14.32 33.15 16.50
C TYR A 540 -15.64 32.66 17.13
N THR A 541 -15.74 32.74 18.45
CA THR A 541 -16.94 32.43 19.21
C THR A 541 -17.86 33.62 19.18
N VAL A 542 -18.92 33.58 18.37
CA VAL A 542 -19.89 34.66 18.23
C VAL A 542 -20.67 34.81 19.54
N ASN A 543 -21.21 33.71 20.05
CA ASN A 543 -21.88 33.56 21.33
C ASN A 543 -21.75 32.10 21.80
N ASP A 544 -22.37 31.75 22.93
CA ASP A 544 -22.28 30.44 23.56
C ASP A 544 -22.81 29.28 22.67
N LYS A 545 -23.60 29.60 21.65
CA LYS A 545 -24.21 28.63 20.74
C LYS A 545 -23.57 28.60 19.33
N VAL A 546 -22.85 29.65 18.95
CA VAL A 546 -22.36 29.81 17.57
C VAL A 546 -20.87 30.09 17.54
N LYS A 547 -20.13 29.30 16.82
CA LYS A 547 -18.70 29.46 16.52
C LYS A 547 -18.48 29.38 15.01
N ILE A 548 -17.76 30.34 14.44
CA ILE A 548 -17.38 30.38 13.03
C ILE A 548 -15.86 30.26 12.91
N GLY A 549 -15.38 29.73 11.81
CA GLY A 549 -13.94 29.63 11.61
C GLY A 549 -13.54 29.31 10.20
N VAL A 550 -12.24 29.41 9.98
CA VAL A 550 -11.56 28.97 8.76
C VAL A 550 -10.41 28.06 9.13
N GLN A 551 -10.22 27.02 8.35
CA GLN A 551 -9.09 26.11 8.43
C GLN A 551 -8.38 26.08 7.07
N GLY A 552 -7.05 26.06 7.10
CA GLY A 552 -6.21 25.91 5.93
C GLY A 552 -5.25 24.75 6.13
N VAL A 553 -5.16 23.89 5.16
CA VAL A 553 -4.24 22.73 5.15
C VAL A 553 -3.26 22.91 4.01
N ASN A 554 -2.01 22.54 4.23
CA ASN A 554 -0.91 22.67 3.27
C ASN A 554 -0.73 24.12 2.75
N LEU A 555 -0.68 25.09 3.66
CA LEU A 555 -0.61 26.53 3.33
C LEU A 555 0.63 26.90 2.51
N THR A 556 1.72 26.15 2.65
CA THR A 556 2.96 26.31 1.89
C THR A 556 2.90 25.67 0.50
N ASN A 557 1.85 24.87 0.24
CA ASN A 557 1.72 24.10 -1.00
C ASN A 557 2.97 23.25 -1.27
N GLU A 558 3.25 22.33 -0.35
CA GLU A 558 4.44 21.48 -0.35
C GLU A 558 4.51 20.60 -1.59
N VAL A 559 5.71 20.41 -2.13
CA VAL A 559 6.00 19.49 -3.23
C VAL A 559 6.64 18.24 -2.68
N THR A 560 5.94 17.12 -2.75
CA THR A 560 6.52 15.81 -2.41
C THR A 560 7.46 15.35 -3.53
N LYS A 561 8.66 14.92 -3.14
CA LYS A 561 9.71 14.47 -4.05
C LYS A 561 10.14 13.07 -3.69
N THR A 562 10.28 12.21 -4.70
CA THR A 562 10.91 10.89 -4.52
C THR A 562 12.18 10.80 -5.33
N THR A 563 13.14 10.05 -4.80
CA THR A 563 14.44 9.83 -5.43
C THR A 563 14.78 8.35 -5.44
N GLN A 564 15.56 7.93 -6.43
CA GLN A 564 16.14 6.58 -6.51
C GLN A 564 17.54 6.59 -5.90
N VAL A 565 17.87 5.56 -5.13
CA VAL A 565 19.22 5.34 -4.62
C VAL A 565 20.02 4.54 -5.65
N LEU A 566 21.13 5.09 -6.14
CA LEU A 566 21.87 4.53 -7.27
C LEU A 566 23.03 3.63 -6.86
N ASN A 567 23.61 3.82 -5.67
CA ASN A 567 24.75 3.05 -5.17
C ASN A 567 24.78 2.97 -3.63
N ASN A 568 25.70 2.20 -3.09
CA ASN A 568 25.86 2.02 -1.64
C ASN A 568 26.31 3.28 -0.89
N ASP A 569 26.84 4.30 -1.57
CA ASP A 569 27.14 5.62 -1.01
C ASP A 569 25.89 6.51 -0.90
N LEU A 570 24.71 5.94 -1.21
CA LEU A 570 23.41 6.59 -1.18
C LEU A 570 23.30 7.79 -2.14
N LEU A 571 24.03 7.77 -3.26
CA LEU A 571 23.84 8.72 -4.34
C LEU A 571 22.41 8.62 -4.86
N LYS A 572 21.71 9.74 -4.97
CA LYS A 572 20.30 9.81 -5.34
C LYS A 572 20.10 10.48 -6.70
N ALA A 573 19.12 9.99 -7.47
CA ALA A 573 18.59 10.67 -8.65
C ALA A 573 17.10 10.93 -8.49
N GLY A 574 16.60 12.01 -9.10
CA GLY A 574 15.19 12.35 -9.07
C GLY A 574 14.34 11.26 -9.73
N ARG A 575 13.18 10.91 -9.14
CA ARG A 575 12.24 9.94 -9.67
C ARG A 575 10.87 10.53 -9.98
N SER A 576 10.22 11.16 -9.02
CA SER A 576 8.92 11.80 -9.23
C SER A 576 8.69 12.99 -8.30
N TRP A 577 7.85 13.89 -8.77
CA TRP A 577 7.41 15.06 -8.02
C TRP A 577 5.90 15.16 -8.14
N PHE A 578 5.23 15.43 -7.03
CA PHE A 578 3.80 15.67 -7.03
C PHE A 578 3.42 16.68 -5.96
N MET A 579 2.27 17.30 -6.15
CA MET A 579 1.79 18.38 -5.34
C MET A 579 0.33 18.12 -4.95
N ASN A 580 0.07 18.17 -3.65
CA ASN A 580 -1.28 18.22 -3.12
C ASN A 580 -1.64 19.68 -2.85
N ASP A 581 -2.75 20.13 -3.38
CA ASP A 581 -3.14 21.54 -3.26
C ASP A 581 -3.38 22.00 -1.83
N ARG A 582 -3.43 23.32 -1.67
CA ARG A 582 -3.97 23.96 -0.46
C ARG A 582 -5.46 23.67 -0.35
N ARG A 583 -5.91 23.39 0.86
CA ARG A 583 -7.34 23.23 1.14
C ARG A 583 -7.75 24.27 2.15
N TYR A 584 -8.87 24.97 1.87
CA TYR A 584 -9.51 25.90 2.79
C TYR A 584 -10.91 25.39 3.12
N THR A 585 -11.25 25.40 4.41
CA THR A 585 -12.55 24.93 4.91
C THR A 585 -13.14 26.02 5.77
N PHE A 586 -14.36 26.46 5.44
CA PHE A 586 -15.15 27.34 6.30
C PHE A 586 -16.00 26.47 7.22
N VAL A 587 -16.00 26.80 8.51
CA VAL A 587 -16.67 26.01 9.54
C VAL A 587 -17.68 26.87 10.26
N LEU A 588 -18.92 26.41 10.32
CA LEU A 588 -19.97 26.91 11.20
C LEU A 588 -20.33 25.82 12.20
N ARG A 589 -20.21 26.11 13.48
CA ARG A 589 -20.69 25.22 14.55
C ARG A 589 -21.83 25.91 15.26
N ALA A 590 -22.99 25.24 15.32
CA ALA A 590 -24.17 25.72 16.05
C ALA A 590 -24.61 24.63 17.04
N SER A 591 -24.90 25.04 18.28
CA SER A 591 -25.48 24.19 19.33
C SER A 591 -26.88 24.69 19.63
N PHE A 592 -27.88 23.81 19.58
CA PHE A 592 -29.29 24.13 19.77
C PHE A 592 -29.79 23.68 21.15
#